data_9c9c54dc16c51066488a2d18cb904efa
#
_entry.id   9c9c54dc16c51066488a2d18cb904efa
#
_cell.length_a   1.000
_cell.length_b   1.000
_cell.length_c   1.000
_cell.angle_alpha   90.00
_cell.angle_beta   90.00
_cell.angle_gamma   90.00
#
_symmetry.space_group_name_H-M   'P 1'
#
loop_
_entity.id
_entity.type
_entity.pdbx_description
1 polymer ?
#
loop_
_entity_poly.entity_id
_entity_poly.type
_entity_poly.pdbx_seq_one_letter_code
_entity_poly.pdbx_strand_id
1 'polypeptide(L)'
;MTIEELKDIPFHFVAHMALESEHTMTYESEDGRLGFCDHTPKRKNGDFGKTRRHWHIDGKVYKTKEKFIAALADFNPNVLPINRRPYQNTVARMKHEQEAKPKATVVDMPKR
;
A
#
# COMPACT_ATOMS: atom_id res chain seq x y z
N MET A 1 3.55 -13.82 -11.28
CA MET A 1 2.24 -13.17 -11.54
C MET A 1 2.35 -12.26 -12.75
N THR A 2 1.36 -12.25 -13.60
CA THR A 2 1.32 -11.39 -14.78
C THR A 2 0.60 -10.08 -14.45
N ILE A 3 0.77 -9.08 -15.32
CA ILE A 3 0.09 -7.81 -15.15
C ILE A 3 -1.43 -7.99 -15.30
N GLU A 4 -1.87 -8.97 -16.09
CA GLU A 4 -3.28 -9.25 -16.25
C GLU A 4 -3.88 -9.80 -14.96
N GLU A 5 -3.14 -10.67 -14.28
CA GLU A 5 -3.57 -11.18 -12.98
C GLU A 5 -3.62 -10.08 -11.94
N LEU A 6 -2.69 -9.11 -12.04
CA LEU A 6 -2.67 -7.98 -11.11
C LEU A 6 -3.94 -7.15 -11.20
N LYS A 7 -4.52 -7.03 -12.38
CA LYS A 7 -5.75 -6.24 -12.58
C LYS A 7 -6.94 -6.77 -11.79
N ASP A 8 -6.91 -8.04 -11.43
CA ASP A 8 -8.00 -8.67 -10.69
C ASP A 8 -7.81 -8.57 -9.18
N ILE A 9 -6.68 -8.03 -8.73
CA ILE A 9 -6.40 -7.91 -7.31
C ILE A 9 -6.98 -6.59 -6.79
N PRO A 10 -7.84 -6.65 -5.77
CA PRO A 10 -8.35 -5.42 -5.17
C PRO A 10 -7.27 -4.77 -4.30
N PHE A 11 -7.10 -3.47 -4.47
CA PHE A 11 -6.21 -2.69 -3.64
C PHE A 11 -7.04 -1.80 -2.73
N HIS A 12 -6.63 -1.74 -1.48
CA HIS A 12 -7.34 -0.98 -0.46
C HIS A 12 -6.51 0.21 -0.03
N PHE A 13 -7.15 1.34 0.16
CA PHE A 13 -6.48 2.52 0.69
C PHE A 13 -6.08 2.25 2.14
N VAL A 14 -4.80 2.48 2.47
CA VAL A 14 -4.30 2.20 3.82
C VAL A 14 -3.71 3.42 4.51
N ALA A 15 -3.23 4.40 3.78
CA ALA A 15 -2.62 5.55 4.42
C ALA A 15 -2.62 6.78 3.52
N HIS A 16 -2.78 7.93 4.13
CA HIS A 16 -2.63 9.22 3.48
C HIS A 16 -1.69 10.06 4.34
N MET A 17 -0.63 10.56 3.73
CA MET A 17 0.28 11.46 4.42
C MET A 17 0.28 12.79 3.68
N ALA A 18 -0.08 13.85 4.39
CA ALA A 18 -0.08 15.19 3.83
C ALA A 18 1.09 15.95 4.44
N LEU A 19 2.15 16.08 3.65
CA LEU A 19 3.30 16.86 4.01
C LEU A 19 3.20 18.24 3.36
N GLU A 20 4.03 19.16 3.81
CA GLU A 20 4.02 20.50 3.26
C GLU A 20 4.32 20.52 1.77
N SER A 21 5.22 19.65 1.33
CA SER A 21 5.69 19.62 -0.06
C SER A 21 5.12 18.47 -0.89
N GLU A 22 4.40 17.54 -0.30
CA GLU A 22 3.97 16.36 -1.01
C GLU A 22 2.81 15.69 -0.30
N HIS A 23 1.87 15.17 -1.09
CA HIS A 23 0.84 14.27 -0.57
C HIS A 23 1.13 12.86 -1.05
N THR A 24 1.00 11.89 -0.16
CA THR A 24 1.25 10.49 -0.48
C THR A 24 0.03 9.67 -0.11
N MET A 25 -0.44 8.86 -1.05
CA MET A 25 -1.56 7.95 -0.81
C MET A 25 -1.10 6.53 -1.09
N THR A 26 -1.25 5.66 -0.11
CA THR A 26 -0.77 4.29 -0.18
C THR A 26 -1.93 3.32 -0.27
N TYR A 27 -1.81 2.36 -1.17
CA TYR A 27 -2.79 1.30 -1.39
C TYR A 27 -2.08 -0.04 -1.33
N GLU A 28 -2.76 -1.05 -0.78
CA GLU A 28 -2.18 -2.38 -0.65
C GLU A 28 -3.22 -3.46 -0.94
N SER A 29 -2.73 -4.61 -1.43
CA SER A 29 -3.56 -5.78 -1.54
C SER A 29 -3.98 -6.25 -0.15
N GLU A 30 -4.94 -7.18 -0.09
CA GLU A 30 -5.51 -7.60 1.19
C GLU A 30 -4.47 -8.16 2.14
N ASP A 31 -3.49 -8.90 1.63
CA ASP A 31 -2.43 -9.45 2.46
C ASP A 31 -1.24 -8.50 2.64
N GLY A 32 -1.30 -7.31 2.02
CA GLY A 32 -0.25 -6.31 2.14
C GLY A 32 1.03 -6.59 1.36
N ARG A 33 1.06 -7.66 0.58
CA ARG A 33 2.28 -8.03 -0.13
C ARG A 33 2.54 -7.20 -1.38
N LEU A 34 1.46 -6.77 -2.04
CA LEU A 34 1.55 -5.92 -3.23
C LEU A 34 0.93 -4.57 -2.91
N GLY A 35 1.46 -3.53 -3.51
CA GLY A 35 0.87 -2.23 -3.32
C GLY A 35 1.49 -1.16 -4.18
N PHE A 36 0.99 0.06 -4.02
CA PHE A 36 1.56 1.22 -4.68
C PHE A 36 1.31 2.46 -3.84
N CYS A 37 2.16 3.46 -4.09
CA CYS A 37 2.10 4.73 -3.40
C CYS A 37 2.08 5.82 -4.45
N ASP A 38 1.06 6.66 -4.40
CA ASP A 38 0.95 7.80 -5.30
C ASP A 38 1.49 9.03 -4.60
N HIS A 39 2.52 9.63 -5.18
CA HIS A 39 3.17 10.82 -4.65
C HIS A 39 2.80 12.01 -5.51
N THR A 40 2.13 12.97 -4.93
CA THR A 40 1.71 14.18 -5.63
C THR A 40 2.41 15.37 -4.99
N PRO A 41 3.35 16.01 -5.71
CA PRO A 41 4.05 17.15 -5.14
C PRO A 41 3.11 18.34 -5.03
N LYS A 42 3.31 19.13 -3.99
CA LYS A 42 2.54 20.34 -3.75
C LYS A 42 3.46 21.54 -3.89
N ARG A 43 3.09 22.46 -4.76
CA ARG A 43 3.87 23.66 -4.97
C ARG A 43 3.60 24.70 -3.89
N LYS A 44 4.50 25.68 -3.78
CA LYS A 44 4.38 26.73 -2.77
C LYS A 44 3.09 27.53 -2.90
N ASN A 45 2.58 27.65 -4.12
CA ASN A 45 1.33 28.39 -4.35
C ASN A 45 0.08 27.55 -4.05
N GLY A 46 0.25 26.31 -3.60
CA GLY A 46 -0.87 25.45 -3.29
C GLY A 46 -1.31 24.51 -4.41
N ASP A 47 -0.78 24.69 -5.61
CA ASP A 47 -1.12 23.81 -6.72
C ASP A 47 -0.42 22.46 -6.60
N PHE A 48 -1.05 21.44 -7.14
CA PHE A 48 -0.46 20.11 -7.16
C PHE A 48 0.25 19.87 -8.48
N GLY A 49 1.39 19.20 -8.41
CA GLY A 49 2.12 18.78 -9.58
C GLY A 49 1.65 17.42 -10.08
N LYS A 50 2.45 16.81 -10.97
CA LYS A 50 2.11 15.53 -11.55
C LYS A 50 2.32 14.40 -10.55
N THR A 51 1.33 13.54 -10.40
CA THR A 51 1.43 12.38 -9.51
C THR A 51 2.40 11.34 -10.08
N ARG A 52 3.28 10.83 -9.22
CA ARG A 52 4.20 9.75 -9.55
C ARG A 52 3.81 8.53 -8.73
N ARG A 53 3.81 7.36 -9.35
CA ARG A 53 3.47 6.12 -8.67
C ARG A 53 4.71 5.26 -8.47
N HIS A 54 4.90 4.83 -7.23
CA HIS A 54 5.90 3.82 -6.90
C HIS A 54 5.17 2.54 -6.50
N TRP A 55 5.68 1.43 -6.96
CA TRP A 55 5.09 0.11 -6.69
C TRP A 55 5.91 -0.61 -5.65
N HIS A 56 5.30 -1.55 -4.91
CA HIS A 56 6.09 -2.37 -4.00
C HIS A 56 5.59 -3.81 -3.97
N ILE A 57 6.54 -4.72 -3.72
CA ILE A 57 6.30 -6.14 -3.58
C ILE A 57 7.04 -6.56 -2.31
N ASP A 58 6.31 -7.10 -1.34
CA ASP A 58 6.86 -7.56 -0.07
C ASP A 58 7.77 -6.52 0.60
N GLY A 59 7.38 -5.24 0.49
CA GLY A 59 8.11 -4.15 1.11
C GLY A 59 9.21 -3.54 0.28
N LYS A 60 9.55 -4.15 -0.85
CA LYS A 60 10.58 -3.59 -1.73
C LYS A 60 9.94 -2.64 -2.74
N VAL A 61 10.51 -1.45 -2.86
CA VAL A 61 9.96 -0.39 -3.71
C VAL A 61 10.57 -0.42 -5.10
N TYR A 62 9.71 -0.24 -6.10
CA TYR A 62 10.09 -0.14 -7.51
C TYR A 62 9.58 1.19 -8.05
N LYS A 63 10.48 2.02 -8.51
CA LYS A 63 10.12 3.38 -8.97
C LYS A 63 9.62 3.44 -10.39
N THR A 64 9.85 2.39 -11.18
CA THR A 64 9.37 2.35 -12.55
C THR A 64 8.46 1.14 -12.75
N LYS A 65 7.50 1.30 -13.67
CA LYS A 65 6.57 0.23 -13.97
C LYS A 65 7.29 -0.98 -14.56
N GLU A 66 8.30 -0.74 -15.38
CA GLU A 66 9.06 -1.81 -16.02
C GLU A 66 9.77 -2.69 -14.99
N LYS A 67 10.39 -2.07 -13.99
CA LYS A 67 11.07 -2.81 -12.94
C LYS A 67 10.08 -3.58 -12.08
N PHE A 68 8.92 -2.98 -11.82
CA PHE A 68 7.88 -3.63 -11.06
C PHE A 68 7.36 -4.86 -11.81
N ILE A 69 7.07 -4.72 -13.10
CA ILE A 69 6.56 -5.84 -13.91
C ILE A 69 7.57 -6.97 -13.96
N ALA A 70 8.85 -6.65 -14.11
CA ALA A 70 9.89 -7.67 -14.12
C ALA A 70 9.94 -8.43 -12.80
N ALA A 71 9.84 -7.73 -11.68
CA ALA A 71 9.82 -8.37 -10.37
C ALA A 71 8.53 -9.14 -10.14
N LEU A 72 7.42 -8.64 -10.66
CA LEU A 72 6.12 -9.30 -10.53
C LEU A 72 6.11 -10.67 -11.20
N ALA A 73 6.87 -10.84 -12.28
CA ALA A 73 6.96 -12.12 -12.95
C ALA A 73 7.48 -13.23 -12.03
N ASP A 74 8.30 -12.88 -11.05
CA ASP A 74 8.83 -13.83 -10.08
C ASP A 74 8.00 -13.93 -8.81
N PHE A 75 6.97 -13.14 -8.70
CA PHE A 75 6.11 -13.12 -7.50
C PHE A 75 5.16 -14.32 -7.50
N ASN A 76 5.13 -15.05 -6.40
CA ASN A 76 4.20 -16.13 -6.21
C ASN A 76 3.37 -15.85 -4.96
N PRO A 77 2.06 -15.64 -5.09
CA PRO A 77 1.21 -15.32 -3.95
C PRO A 77 1.11 -16.46 -2.93
N ASN A 78 1.45 -17.67 -3.34
CA ASN A 78 1.36 -18.84 -2.45
C ASN A 78 2.64 -19.11 -1.67
N VAL A 79 3.70 -18.35 -1.93
CA VAL A 79 4.98 -18.52 -1.26
C VAL A 79 5.28 -17.28 -0.44
N LEU A 80 5.42 -17.44 0.87
CA LEU A 80 5.73 -16.33 1.74
C LEU A 80 7.22 -15.98 1.67
N PRO A 81 7.55 -14.68 1.74
CA PRO A 81 8.96 -14.28 1.74
C PRO A 81 9.65 -14.72 3.03
N ILE A 82 10.93 -15.05 2.90
CA ILE A 82 11.71 -15.52 4.04
C ILE A 82 11.86 -14.46 5.13
N ASN A 83 12.16 -13.23 4.73
CA ASN A 83 12.39 -12.14 5.67
C ASN A 83 11.23 -11.16 5.70
N ARG A 84 10.07 -11.67 5.95
CA ARG A 84 8.88 -10.87 5.99
C ARG A 84 8.85 -9.97 7.21
N ARG A 85 8.61 -8.69 6.99
CA ARG A 85 8.50 -7.72 8.07
C ARG A 85 7.03 -7.50 8.41
N PRO A 86 6.69 -7.32 9.69
CA PRO A 86 5.30 -7.16 10.08
C PRO A 86 4.58 -6.00 9.38
N TYR A 87 5.27 -4.89 9.16
CA TYR A 87 4.61 -3.74 8.55
C TYR A 87 4.36 -3.89 7.06
N GLN A 88 4.90 -4.93 6.43
CA GLN A 88 4.68 -5.15 5.00
C GLN A 88 3.28 -5.65 4.69
N ASN A 89 2.54 -6.06 5.71
CA ASN A 89 1.18 -6.51 5.53
C ASN A 89 0.22 -5.59 6.27
N THR A 90 0.25 -4.32 5.91
CA THR A 90 -0.52 -3.31 6.62
C THR A 90 -2.01 -3.61 6.67
N VAL A 91 -2.60 -3.97 5.54
CA VAL A 91 -4.03 -4.26 5.50
C VAL A 91 -4.36 -5.48 6.37
N ALA A 92 -3.59 -6.54 6.24
CA ALA A 92 -3.81 -7.74 7.04
C ALA A 92 -3.66 -7.45 8.53
N ARG A 93 -2.67 -6.63 8.89
CA ARG A 93 -2.47 -6.25 10.28
C ARG A 93 -3.65 -5.45 10.81
N MET A 94 -4.14 -4.50 10.02
CA MET A 94 -5.27 -3.69 10.42
C MET A 94 -6.53 -4.53 10.62
N LYS A 95 -6.76 -5.49 9.74
CA LYS A 95 -7.88 -6.40 9.91
C LYS A 95 -7.75 -7.22 11.18
N HIS A 96 -6.56 -7.73 11.44
CA HIS A 96 -6.32 -8.51 12.64
C HIS A 96 -6.56 -7.68 13.90
N GLU A 97 -6.10 -6.44 13.92
CA GLU A 97 -6.32 -5.55 15.04
C GLU A 97 -7.80 -5.28 15.26
N GLN A 98 -8.56 -5.09 14.20
CA GLN A 98 -10.00 -4.88 14.30
C GLN A 98 -10.70 -6.11 14.85
N GLU A 99 -10.29 -7.30 14.44
CA GLU A 99 -10.87 -8.53 14.94
C GLU A 99 -10.53 -8.79 16.41
N ALA A 100 -9.33 -8.39 16.81
CA ALA A 100 -8.88 -8.58 18.17
C ALA A 100 -9.50 -7.62 19.16
N LYS A 101 -9.97 -6.46 18.69
CA LYS A 101 -10.54 -5.45 19.58
C LYS A 101 -12.02 -5.68 19.78
N PRO A 102 -12.53 -5.50 21.00
CA PRO A 102 -13.97 -5.52 21.21
C PRO A 102 -14.62 -4.40 20.42
N LYS A 103 -15.75 -4.67 19.85
CA LYS A 103 -16.42 -3.69 19.02
C LYS A 103 -16.81 -2.42 19.77
N ALA A 104 -17.04 -2.55 21.02
CA ALA A 104 -17.39 -1.40 21.83
C ALA A 104 -16.29 -0.35 21.85
N THR A 105 -15.05 -0.78 21.76
CA THR A 105 -13.96 0.17 21.78
C THR A 105 -13.80 0.87 20.47
N VAL A 106 -14.31 0.31 19.43
CA VAL A 106 -14.22 0.96 18.16
C VAL A 106 -15.08 2.17 18.09
N VAL A 107 -16.15 2.10 18.79
CA VAL A 107 -17.04 3.17 18.79
C VAL A 107 -16.50 4.35 19.40
N ASP A 108 -15.70 4.07 20.27
CA ASP A 108 -15.17 5.11 20.86
C ASP A 108 -14.29 5.74 20.11
N MET A 109 -14.26 5.37 19.63
CA MET A 109 -13.62 5.88 19.08
C MET A 109 -13.95 6.45 18.33
N PRO A 110 -14.29 6.52 18.46
CA PRO A 110 -14.35 6.95 17.69
C PRO A 110 -14.03 7.97 17.62
N LYS A 111 -13.86 8.09 17.97
CA LYS A 111 -13.51 8.93 17.96
C LYS A 111 -12.72 9.20 17.35
N ARG A 112 -12.69 9.02 17.19
CA ARG A 112 -11.99 9.40 16.69
C ARG A 112 -12.09 10.19 15.89
#